data_38496890c1a2c5352d38f1cdae1392a5
#
_entry.id   38496890c1a2c5352d38f1cdae1392a5
#
_cell.length_a   1.000
_cell.length_b   1.000
_cell.length_c   1.000
_cell.angle_alpha   90.00
_cell.angle_beta   90.00
_cell.angle_gamma   90.00
#
_symmetry.space_group_name_H-M   'P 1'
#
loop_
_entity.id
_entity.type
_entity.pdbx_description
1 polymer ?
#
loop_
_entity_poly.entity_id
_entity_poly.type
_entity_poly.pdbx_seq_one_letter_code
_entity_poly.pdbx_strand_id
1 'polypeptide(L)'
;MKNNKNIHKVSIIMGSQSDYSTLRYCEKVFKILKIKFETKIISAHRTPKRMFEYARTAEKNNISVIIAGAGGSAHLPGMVAAITRIPVIGVPIESKKLKGLDSLLSIVQMPKGIPVGTVAIGKDAVSYTHLTLPTTPYV
;
A
#
# COMPACT_ATOMS: atom_id res chain seq x y z
N MET A 1 27.74 6.12 -22.80
CA MET A 1 26.32 6.38 -22.56
C MET A 1 25.84 5.48 -21.44
N LYS A 2 25.61 6.05 -20.26
CA LYS A 2 25.03 5.28 -19.16
C LYS A 2 23.55 5.11 -19.46
N ASN A 3 23.12 3.89 -19.77
CA ASN A 3 21.71 3.54 -19.75
C ASN A 3 21.22 3.64 -18.30
N ASN A 4 20.78 4.82 -17.92
CA ASN A 4 19.94 4.97 -16.74
C ASN A 4 18.60 4.33 -17.10
N LYS A 5 18.52 3.02 -17.01
CA LYS A 5 17.23 2.36 -16.90
C LYS A 5 16.60 2.90 -15.62
N ASN A 6 15.60 3.75 -15.78
CA ASN A 6 14.77 4.19 -14.66
C ASN A 6 14.23 2.93 -13.98
N ILE A 7 14.82 2.57 -12.86
CA ILE A 7 14.44 1.36 -12.14
C ILE A 7 13.19 1.68 -11.35
N HIS A 8 12.07 1.15 -11.84
CA HIS A 8 10.79 1.27 -11.15
C HIS A 8 10.75 0.39 -9.89
N LYS A 9 10.09 0.87 -8.87
CA LYS A 9 9.93 0.16 -7.60
C LYS A 9 8.51 0.28 -7.07
N VAL A 10 8.15 -0.63 -6.18
CA VAL A 10 6.92 -0.56 -5.39
C VAL A 10 7.21 0.18 -4.10
N SER A 11 6.33 1.06 -3.67
CA SER A 11 6.45 1.72 -2.39
C SER A 11 5.39 1.20 -1.43
N ILE A 12 5.83 0.75 -0.27
CA ILE A 12 4.98 0.32 0.83
C ILE A 12 4.95 1.45 1.85
N ILE A 13 3.78 1.99 2.10
CA ILE A 13 3.60 3.05 3.09
C ILE A 13 2.59 2.63 4.15
N MET A 14 2.77 3.15 5.34
CA MET A 14 1.91 2.85 6.48
C MET A 14 1.83 4.05 7.41
N GLY A 15 0.72 4.20 8.10
CA GLY A 15 0.49 5.34 8.98
C GLY A 15 1.19 5.26 10.33
N SER A 16 1.61 4.07 10.73
CA SER A 16 2.21 3.81 12.04
C SER A 16 3.18 2.65 11.99
N GLN A 17 4.16 2.66 12.88
CA GLN A 17 5.10 1.55 13.06
C GLN A 17 4.38 0.23 13.40
N SER A 18 3.25 0.29 14.08
CA SER A 18 2.46 -0.89 14.44
C SER A 18 1.90 -1.63 13.22
N ASP A 19 1.69 -0.94 12.11
CA ASP A 19 1.19 -1.54 10.87
C ASP A 19 2.24 -2.41 10.17
N TYR A 20 3.50 -2.24 10.53
CA TYR A 20 4.60 -2.99 9.94
C TYR A 20 4.49 -4.50 10.20
N SER A 21 3.91 -4.91 11.32
CA SER A 21 3.69 -6.33 11.62
C SER A 21 2.86 -7.04 10.54
N THR A 22 1.97 -6.32 9.88
CA THR A 22 1.20 -6.81 8.73
C THR A 22 1.97 -6.63 7.41
N LEU A 23 2.47 -5.44 7.16
CA LEU A 23 3.05 -5.10 5.86
C LEU A 23 4.44 -5.72 5.61
N ARG A 24 5.12 -6.19 6.65
CA ARG A 24 6.38 -6.93 6.50
C ARG A 24 6.25 -8.19 5.63
N TYR A 25 5.06 -8.78 5.57
CA TYR A 25 4.81 -9.93 4.70
C TYR A 25 4.87 -9.56 3.22
N CYS A 26 4.49 -8.32 2.89
CA CYS A 26 4.67 -7.76 1.55
C CYS A 26 6.14 -7.72 1.16
N GLU A 27 7.00 -7.26 2.07
CA GLU A 27 8.45 -7.22 1.84
C GLU A 27 9.02 -8.61 1.59
N LYS A 28 8.58 -9.61 2.35
CA LYS A 28 9.02 -11.00 2.16
C LYS A 28 8.67 -11.52 0.76
N VAL A 29 7.46 -11.26 0.30
CA VAL A 29 7.01 -11.66 -1.04
C VAL A 29 7.84 -10.96 -2.11
N PHE A 30 8.09 -9.67 -1.98
CA PHE A 30 8.87 -8.91 -2.95
C PHE A 30 10.33 -9.37 -3.02
N LYS A 31 10.91 -9.77 -1.89
CA LYS A 31 12.26 -10.36 -1.86
C LYS A 31 12.31 -11.68 -2.62
N ILE A 32 11.31 -12.54 -2.43
CA ILE A 32 11.20 -13.83 -3.15
C ILE A 32 11.05 -13.59 -4.66
N LEU A 33 10.19 -12.63 -5.04
CA LEU A 33 9.93 -12.30 -6.44
C LEU A 33 10.99 -11.38 -7.08
N LYS A 34 11.98 -10.95 -6.31
CA LYS A 34 13.03 -10.02 -6.74
C LYS A 34 12.48 -8.70 -7.28
N ILE A 35 11.39 -8.22 -6.66
CA ILE A 35 10.79 -6.92 -6.96
C ILE A 35 11.46 -5.86 -6.08
N LYS A 36 11.92 -4.77 -6.69
CA LYS A 36 12.43 -3.63 -5.93
C LYS A 36 11.32 -2.92 -5.19
N PHE A 37 11.56 -2.61 -3.93
CA PHE A 37 10.62 -1.90 -3.09
C PHE A 37 11.33 -0.97 -2.11
N GLU A 38 10.56 -0.05 -1.57
CA GLU A 38 10.91 0.74 -0.39
C GLU A 38 9.76 0.71 0.61
N THR A 39 10.07 0.92 1.88
CA THR A 39 9.07 0.97 2.96
C THR A 39 9.22 2.26 3.72
N LYS A 40 8.12 2.99 3.91
CA LYS A 40 8.09 4.27 4.63
C LYS A 40 6.90 4.36 5.57
N ILE A 41 7.11 5.03 6.69
CA ILE A 41 6.04 5.41 7.61
C ILE A 41 5.62 6.84 7.27
N ILE A 42 4.37 6.99 6.82
CA ILE A 42 3.80 8.26 6.41
C ILE A 42 2.38 8.31 6.94
N SER A 43 2.11 9.19 7.88
CA SER A 43 0.78 9.32 8.47
C SER A 43 -0.01 10.44 7.81
N ALA A 44 -1.22 10.11 7.34
CA ALA A 44 -2.13 11.12 6.79
C ALA A 44 -2.56 12.16 7.84
N HIS A 45 -2.76 11.73 9.08
CA HIS A 45 -3.25 12.59 10.15
C HIS A 45 -2.13 13.30 10.90
N ARG A 46 -1.01 12.64 11.14
CA ARG A 46 0.10 13.19 11.95
C ARG A 46 1.12 13.97 11.12
N THR A 47 1.34 13.57 9.88
CA THR A 47 2.31 14.19 8.98
C THR A 47 1.70 14.47 7.60
N PRO A 48 0.65 15.30 7.52
CA PRO A 48 -0.07 15.52 6.26
C PRO A 48 0.80 16.17 5.20
N LYS A 49 1.69 17.08 5.55
CA LYS A 49 2.63 17.69 4.60
C LYS A 49 3.57 16.67 3.97
N ARG A 50 4.11 15.76 4.79
CA ARG A 50 4.98 14.69 4.31
C ARG A 50 4.24 13.73 3.38
N MET A 51 2.99 13.39 3.73
CA MET A 51 2.14 12.57 2.88
C MET A 51 1.87 13.26 1.53
N PHE A 52 1.52 14.52 1.55
CA PHE A 52 1.26 15.30 0.34
C PHE A 52 2.49 15.35 -0.57
N GLU A 53 3.65 15.68 -0.01
CA GLU A 53 4.90 15.76 -0.76
C GLU A 53 5.31 14.40 -1.32
N TYR A 54 5.16 13.34 -0.53
CA TYR A 54 5.41 11.97 -0.97
C TYR A 54 4.54 11.61 -2.17
N ALA A 55 3.24 11.81 -2.08
CA ALA A 55 2.30 11.47 -3.14
C ALA A 55 2.53 12.30 -4.41
N ARG A 56 2.82 13.59 -4.24
CA ARG A 56 3.10 14.51 -5.35
C ARG A 56 4.36 14.14 -6.13
N THR A 57 5.37 13.62 -5.45
CA THR A 57 6.68 13.32 -6.05
C THR A 57 6.88 11.83 -6.36
N ALA A 58 5.90 10.98 -6.06
CA ALA A 58 6.04 9.54 -6.21
C ALA A 58 6.38 9.10 -7.64
N GLU A 59 5.73 9.66 -8.62
CA GLU A 59 6.00 9.36 -10.04
C GLU A 59 7.42 9.76 -10.43
N LYS A 60 7.87 10.93 -10.01
CA LYS A 60 9.24 11.42 -10.24
C LYS A 60 10.28 10.52 -9.59
N ASN A 61 9.96 9.89 -8.47
CA ASN A 61 10.83 8.98 -7.74
C ASN A 61 10.76 7.54 -8.25
N ASN A 62 10.21 7.31 -9.45
CA ASN A 62 10.12 6.01 -10.11
C ASN A 62 9.29 4.98 -9.34
N ILE A 63 8.29 5.41 -8.62
CA ILE A 63 7.33 4.53 -7.95
C ILE A 63 6.27 4.13 -8.97
N SER A 64 6.07 2.84 -9.17
CA SER A 64 5.10 2.29 -10.12
C SER A 64 3.77 1.92 -9.48
N VAL A 65 3.81 1.49 -8.21
CA VAL A 65 2.64 1.10 -7.43
C VAL A 65 2.89 1.49 -5.98
N ILE A 66 1.85 1.97 -5.33
CA ILE A 66 1.86 2.26 -3.90
C ILE A 66 0.98 1.26 -3.18
N ILE A 67 1.52 0.58 -2.18
CA ILE A 67 0.77 -0.27 -1.26
C ILE A 67 0.67 0.50 0.05
N ALA A 68 -0.54 0.87 0.43
CA ALA A 68 -0.80 1.72 1.58
C ALA A 68 -1.60 0.97 2.63
N GLY A 69 -0.98 0.69 3.77
CA GLY A 69 -1.63 0.08 4.92
C GLY A 69 -2.11 1.14 5.90
N ALA A 70 -3.34 1.01 6.35
CA ALA A 70 -3.92 1.91 7.33
C ALA A 70 -4.98 1.21 8.17
N GLY A 71 -5.08 1.58 9.45
CA GLY A 71 -6.03 1.02 10.39
C GLY A 71 -6.97 2.07 10.98
N GLY A 72 -8.12 1.61 11.47
CA GLY A 72 -9.15 2.47 12.03
C GLY A 72 -9.76 3.42 11.00
N SER A 73 -9.65 4.71 11.22
CA SER A 73 -9.96 5.74 10.21
C SER A 73 -8.86 5.74 9.14
N ALA A 74 -8.91 4.78 8.25
CA ALA A 74 -7.84 4.43 7.32
C ALA A 74 -7.86 5.34 6.08
N HIS A 75 -7.52 6.61 6.25
CA HIS A 75 -7.59 7.63 5.20
C HIS A 75 -6.35 7.69 4.29
N LEU A 76 -5.23 7.12 4.71
CA LEU A 76 -3.96 7.22 3.96
C LEU A 76 -4.07 6.76 2.50
N PRO A 77 -4.63 5.59 2.19
CA PRO A 77 -4.71 5.15 0.79
C PRO A 77 -5.50 6.10 -0.10
N GLY A 78 -6.68 6.52 0.34
CA GLY A 78 -7.55 7.41 -0.42
C GLY A 78 -6.95 8.81 -0.59
N MET A 79 -6.33 9.35 0.44
CA MET A 79 -5.68 10.66 0.37
C MET A 79 -4.48 10.65 -0.58
N VAL A 80 -3.68 9.61 -0.55
CA VAL A 80 -2.57 9.45 -1.51
C VAL A 80 -3.08 9.28 -2.93
N ALA A 81 -4.11 8.45 -3.13
CA ALA A 81 -4.72 8.25 -4.44
C ALA A 81 -5.32 9.54 -5.03
N ALA A 82 -5.80 10.45 -4.19
CA ALA A 82 -6.33 11.74 -4.62
C ALA A 82 -5.24 12.70 -5.17
N ILE A 83 -3.98 12.46 -4.84
CA ILE A 83 -2.87 13.34 -5.19
C ILE A 83 -2.02 12.77 -6.33
N THR A 84 -1.86 11.46 -6.41
CA THR A 84 -1.00 10.81 -7.40
C THR A 84 -1.80 10.08 -8.48
N ARG A 85 -1.20 9.94 -9.66
CA ARG A 85 -1.73 9.10 -10.75
C ARG A 85 -1.29 7.64 -10.65
N ILE A 86 -0.37 7.36 -9.74
CA ILE A 86 0.14 6.01 -9.54
C ILE A 86 -0.94 5.13 -8.90
N PRO A 87 -1.13 3.89 -9.35
CA PRO A 87 -2.07 2.97 -8.72
C PRO A 87 -1.79 2.79 -7.22
N VAL A 88 -2.83 2.90 -6.41
CA VAL A 88 -2.77 2.69 -4.97
C VAL A 88 -3.57 1.46 -4.59
N ILE A 89 -2.94 0.55 -3.86
CA ILE A 89 -3.57 -0.62 -3.28
C ILE A 89 -3.66 -0.40 -1.77
N GLY A 90 -4.88 -0.35 -1.25
CA GLY A 90 -5.14 -0.17 0.18
C GLY A 90 -5.20 -1.51 0.90
N VAL A 91 -4.45 -1.62 1.97
CA VAL A 91 -4.45 -2.78 2.86
C VAL A 91 -5.12 -2.39 4.18
N PRO A 92 -6.33 -2.91 4.45
CA PRO A 92 -6.99 -2.67 5.73
C PRO A 92 -6.24 -3.40 6.85
N ILE A 93 -5.78 -2.63 7.84
CA ILE A 93 -5.11 -3.20 9.02
C ILE A 93 -6.16 -3.60 10.03
N GLU A 94 -6.01 -4.79 10.61
CA GLU A 94 -6.90 -5.27 11.65
C GLU A 94 -6.85 -4.35 12.88
N SER A 95 -8.04 -3.90 13.32
CA SER A 95 -8.19 -3.04 14.49
C SER A 95 -8.71 -3.83 15.69
N LYS A 96 -8.42 -3.31 16.90
CA LYS A 96 -8.79 -4.01 18.15
C LYS A 96 -10.30 -4.09 18.35
N LYS A 97 -11.04 -3.01 18.09
CA LYS A 97 -12.47 -2.93 18.40
C LYS A 97 -13.36 -3.51 17.32
N LEU A 98 -13.10 -3.20 16.04
CA LEU A 98 -13.93 -3.60 14.92
C LEU A 98 -13.26 -4.63 14.02
N LYS A 99 -12.12 -5.16 14.45
CA LYS A 99 -11.37 -6.24 13.76
C LYS A 99 -11.02 -5.94 12.30
N GLY A 100 -10.87 -4.67 11.98
CA GLY A 100 -10.52 -4.19 10.65
C GLY A 100 -11.69 -3.80 9.76
N LEU A 101 -12.94 -3.96 10.21
CA LEU A 101 -14.11 -3.53 9.45
C LEU A 101 -14.11 -2.01 9.21
N ASP A 102 -13.75 -1.24 10.21
CA ASP A 102 -13.56 0.21 10.13
C ASP A 102 -12.47 0.58 9.12
N SER A 103 -11.36 -0.13 9.12
CA SER A 103 -10.27 0.06 8.16
C SER A 103 -10.74 -0.24 6.73
N LEU A 104 -11.41 -1.38 6.54
CA LEU A 104 -11.93 -1.79 5.23
C LEU A 104 -12.93 -0.77 4.68
N LEU A 105 -13.90 -0.36 5.47
CA LEU A 105 -14.92 0.59 5.02
C LEU A 105 -14.34 1.97 4.73
N SER A 106 -13.34 2.40 5.48
CA SER A 106 -12.63 3.67 5.22
C SER A 106 -11.86 3.66 3.90
N ILE A 107 -11.37 2.51 3.46
CA ILE A 107 -10.57 2.38 2.26
C ILE A 107 -11.42 2.11 1.02
N VAL A 108 -12.43 1.24 1.14
CA VAL A 108 -13.17 0.73 -0.03
C VAL A 108 -14.18 1.74 -0.60
N GLN A 109 -14.77 2.59 0.23
CA GLN A 109 -15.80 3.55 -0.17
C GLN A 109 -15.19 4.84 -0.73
N MET A 110 -14.60 4.74 -1.92
CA MET A 110 -13.97 5.88 -2.58
C MET A 110 -14.97 6.67 -3.44
N PRO A 111 -14.81 8.01 -3.53
CA PRO A 111 -15.60 8.82 -4.43
C PRO A 111 -15.27 8.53 -5.90
N LYS A 112 -16.23 8.83 -6.76
CA LYS A 112 -16.07 8.68 -8.20
C LYS A 112 -14.83 9.44 -8.69
N GLY A 113 -14.01 8.77 -9.49
CA GLY A 113 -12.81 9.35 -10.11
C GLY A 113 -11.52 9.16 -9.30
N ILE A 114 -11.61 8.67 -8.07
CA ILE A 114 -10.42 8.40 -7.23
C ILE A 114 -10.47 6.94 -6.75
N PRO A 115 -10.06 5.98 -7.59
CA PRO A 115 -10.10 4.58 -7.23
C PRO A 115 -8.94 4.18 -6.31
N VAL A 116 -9.23 3.28 -5.38
CA VAL A 116 -8.23 2.55 -4.58
C VAL A 116 -8.55 1.07 -4.68
N GLY A 117 -7.59 0.27 -5.15
CA GLY A 117 -7.71 -1.18 -5.10
C GLY A 117 -7.65 -1.64 -3.64
N THR A 118 -8.68 -2.35 -3.18
CA THR A 118 -8.77 -2.78 -1.78
C THR A 118 -8.65 -4.29 -1.68
N VAL A 119 -7.82 -4.76 -0.77
CA VAL A 119 -7.57 -6.19 -0.53
C VAL A 119 -8.17 -6.62 0.81
N ALA A 120 -8.01 -7.88 1.17
CA ALA A 120 -8.54 -8.43 2.42
C ALA A 120 -7.95 -7.76 3.67
N ILE A 121 -8.60 -7.94 4.82
CA ILE A 121 -8.16 -7.37 6.09
C ILE A 121 -6.94 -8.13 6.62
N GLY A 122 -5.95 -7.37 7.09
CA GLY A 122 -4.81 -7.89 7.83
C GLY A 122 -3.78 -8.61 6.95
N LYS A 123 -2.97 -9.44 7.57
CA LYS A 123 -1.86 -10.12 6.91
C LYS A 123 -2.28 -11.13 5.82
N ASP A 124 -3.50 -11.60 5.86
CA ASP A 124 -4.04 -12.49 4.82
C ASP A 124 -4.07 -11.82 3.45
N ALA A 125 -4.31 -10.51 3.42
CA ALA A 125 -4.27 -9.72 2.19
C ALA A 125 -2.93 -9.81 1.46
N VAL A 126 -1.84 -9.81 2.20
CA VAL A 126 -0.48 -9.77 1.64
C VAL A 126 0.16 -11.16 1.61
N SER A 127 -0.28 -12.08 2.46
CA SER A 127 0.23 -13.46 2.48
C SER A 127 -0.33 -14.31 1.34
N TYR A 128 -1.60 -14.18 1.05
CA TYR A 128 -2.25 -14.96 0.00
C TYR A 128 -1.97 -14.47 -1.41
N THR A 129 -1.59 -13.21 -1.59
CA THR A 129 -1.33 -12.65 -2.92
C THR A 129 -0.28 -13.44 -3.68
N HIS A 130 0.78 -13.93 -3.02
CA HIS A 130 1.80 -14.70 -3.69
C HIS A 130 1.44 -16.19 -3.85
N LEU A 131 0.56 -16.72 -2.99
CA LEU A 131 0.09 -18.10 -3.09
C LEU A 131 -0.84 -18.32 -4.28
N THR A 132 -1.49 -17.27 -4.73
CA THR A 132 -2.35 -17.32 -5.92
C THR A 132 -1.62 -17.05 -7.22
N LEU A 133 -0.33 -16.76 -7.17
CA LEU A 133 0.52 -16.65 -8.34
C LEU A 133 0.88 -18.05 -8.89
N PRO A 134 1.51 -18.15 -10.09
CA PRO A 134 1.52 -19.33 -10.97
C PRO A 134 1.97 -20.67 -10.38
N THR A 135 2.39 -20.73 -9.16
CA THR A 135 2.78 -21.97 -8.47
C THR A 135 1.62 -22.76 -7.89
N THR A 136 0.42 -22.18 -7.86
CA THR A 136 -0.78 -22.87 -7.39
C THR A 136 -1.54 -23.41 -8.59
N PRO A 137 -1.59 -24.74 -8.78
CA PRO A 137 -2.38 -25.29 -9.88
C PRO A 137 -3.85 -24.98 -9.61
N TYR A 138 -4.47 -24.28 -10.53
CA TYR A 138 -5.92 -24.20 -10.60
C TYR A 138 -6.44 -25.56 -11.02
N VAL A 139 -7.10 -26.18 -10.11
CA VAL A 139 -7.84 -27.39 -10.42
C VAL A 139 -9.22 -27.00 -10.90
#